data_3075961e1dbddf157c05f0021ef5d801
#
_entry.id   3075961e1dbddf157c05f0021ef5d801
#
_cell.length_a   1.000
_cell.length_b   1.000
_cell.length_c   1.000
_cell.angle_alpha   90.00
_cell.angle_beta   90.00
_cell.angle_gamma   90.00
#
_symmetry.space_group_name_H-M   'P 1'
#
loop_
_entity.id
_entity.type
_entity.pdbx_description
1 polymer ?
#
loop_
_entity_poly.entity_id
_entity_poly.type
_entity_poly.pdbx_seq_one_letter_code
_entity_poly.pdbx_strand_id
1 'polypeptide(L)'
;MAARRLPHGGPRGRPDTILPMSSTPKQTTGDALAGHTPMMQQYLRLKAEAGPLLLFYRMGDFYEMFYEDAERAARLLNLTLTKRGNSNGTPIPMAGIPVHAMEQYLARLVALGESVAICEQIGDPAAAKGPVERRIVRIVTPGTLTDEALLPAKADRALAAVCVTGKREPRAGLAWLNLASGAFHVTECAPAQLESELHRIAPAELIQAESAELHMAFEGARTRVPDWHFEADGARAQLLAHFKTDSLGGFDVEDMPAAVCAAGALLRYAARTQSQALAHVQTIAAERSGQYVLLDPVTRRNLELTQTLSGEESPTLFSLLDGCRTPMGSRLLRRWLHHPLRENEPVLARQHAIATMLTARQEGEQTFAAAGLLETLRDALNAFPDIERIAARVALRSVRPRELASLRDALAALPALHASLTP
;
A
#
# COMPACT_ATOMS: atom_id res chain seq x y z
N MET A 1 0.00 -47.54 -22.87
CA MET A 1 -0.80 -46.35 -22.62
C MET A 1 0.14 -45.30 -22.02
N ALA A 2 0.55 -44.32 -22.84
CA ALA A 2 1.53 -43.30 -22.46
C ALA A 2 0.80 -42.06 -21.95
N ALA A 3 1.02 -41.71 -20.68
CA ALA A 3 0.48 -40.50 -20.06
C ALA A 3 1.28 -39.27 -20.58
N ARG A 4 0.63 -38.41 -21.32
CA ARG A 4 1.17 -37.08 -21.72
C ARG A 4 1.33 -36.21 -20.50
N ARG A 5 2.56 -35.86 -20.17
CA ARG A 5 2.88 -34.79 -19.23
C ARG A 5 2.56 -33.43 -19.88
N LEU A 6 1.67 -32.68 -19.27
CA LEU A 6 1.45 -31.26 -19.58
C LEU A 6 2.63 -30.45 -19.05
N PRO A 7 3.13 -29.42 -19.76
CA PRO A 7 4.20 -28.57 -19.27
C PRO A 7 3.65 -27.64 -18.19
N HIS A 8 4.24 -27.68 -16.99
CA HIS A 8 4.06 -26.68 -15.97
C HIS A 8 4.61 -25.33 -16.47
N GLY A 9 3.72 -24.44 -16.89
CA GLY A 9 4.06 -23.05 -17.13
C GLY A 9 4.34 -22.37 -15.79
N GLY A 10 5.59 -22.06 -15.52
CA GLY A 10 5.99 -21.20 -14.39
C GLY A 10 5.34 -19.83 -14.52
N PRO A 11 5.17 -19.08 -13.42
CA PRO A 11 4.54 -17.77 -13.43
C PRO A 11 5.32 -16.83 -14.36
N ARG A 12 4.68 -16.37 -15.44
CA ARG A 12 5.22 -15.32 -16.31
C ARG A 12 5.33 -14.06 -15.47
N GLY A 13 6.53 -13.53 -15.35
CA GLY A 13 6.77 -12.23 -14.68
C GLY A 13 5.77 -11.20 -15.20
N ARG A 14 5.17 -10.45 -14.28
CA ARG A 14 4.24 -9.36 -14.62
C ARG A 14 5.01 -8.29 -15.39
N PRO A 15 4.41 -7.62 -16.40
CA PRO A 15 5.07 -6.53 -17.10
C PRO A 15 5.30 -5.35 -16.14
N ASP A 16 6.50 -4.77 -16.20
CA ASP A 16 6.84 -3.56 -15.44
C ASP A 16 5.94 -2.40 -15.86
N THR A 17 5.37 -1.70 -14.90
CA THR A 17 4.57 -0.50 -15.16
C THR A 17 5.48 0.72 -15.11
N ILE A 18 5.57 1.46 -16.22
CA ILE A 18 6.26 2.75 -16.29
C ILE A 18 5.22 3.84 -16.06
N LEU A 19 5.31 4.55 -14.93
CA LEU A 19 4.44 5.70 -14.69
C LEU A 19 5.04 6.94 -15.35
N PRO A 20 4.26 7.72 -16.12
CA PRO A 20 4.71 9.00 -16.66
C PRO A 20 4.90 9.97 -15.49
N MET A 21 6.16 10.25 -15.16
CA MET A 21 6.56 11.09 -14.03
C MET A 21 6.97 12.50 -14.47
N SER A 22 6.70 12.88 -15.73
CA SER A 22 6.94 14.22 -16.25
C SER A 22 5.90 15.20 -15.70
N SER A 23 6.37 16.27 -15.09
CA SER A 23 5.54 17.43 -14.69
C SER A 23 5.09 18.27 -15.90
N THR A 24 5.60 17.98 -17.10
CA THR A 24 5.19 18.62 -18.34
C THR A 24 4.32 17.64 -19.11
N PRO A 25 3.01 17.91 -19.27
CA PRO A 25 2.20 17.11 -20.17
C PRO A 25 2.86 17.16 -21.55
N LYS A 26 3.14 16.00 -22.17
CA LYS A 26 3.44 15.98 -23.60
C LYS A 26 2.28 16.71 -24.26
N GLN A 27 2.52 17.92 -24.76
CA GLN A 27 1.53 18.69 -25.50
C GLN A 27 1.10 17.82 -26.68
N THR A 28 -0.06 17.19 -26.52
CA THR A 28 -0.79 16.64 -27.66
C THR A 28 -1.04 17.86 -28.54
N THR A 29 -0.36 17.99 -29.67
CA THR A 29 -0.45 19.12 -30.55
C THR A 29 -1.92 19.37 -30.86
N GLY A 30 -2.38 20.63 -30.80
CA GLY A 30 -3.80 21.00 -30.92
C GLY A 30 -4.49 20.44 -32.17
N ASP A 31 -3.72 20.17 -33.26
CA ASP A 31 -4.19 19.54 -34.49
C ASP A 31 -4.66 18.08 -34.32
N ALA A 32 -4.02 17.30 -33.43
CA ALA A 32 -4.42 15.89 -33.19
C ALA A 32 -5.77 15.75 -32.47
N LEU A 33 -6.23 16.80 -31.79
CA LEU A 33 -7.48 16.82 -31.04
C LEU A 33 -8.65 17.47 -31.77
N ALA A 34 -8.39 18.17 -32.90
CA ALA A 34 -9.38 19.00 -33.61
C ALA A 34 -10.61 18.22 -34.13
N GLY A 35 -10.43 16.92 -34.41
CA GLY A 35 -11.51 16.04 -34.88
C GLY A 35 -12.39 15.41 -33.77
N HIS A 36 -12.09 15.67 -32.50
CA HIS A 36 -12.80 15.07 -31.36
C HIS A 36 -13.77 16.04 -30.70
N THR A 37 -14.86 15.53 -30.14
CA THR A 37 -15.79 16.36 -29.33
C THR A 37 -15.06 16.96 -28.11
N PRO A 38 -15.51 18.09 -27.54
CA PRO A 38 -14.86 18.72 -26.38
C PRO A 38 -14.66 17.79 -25.21
N MET A 39 -15.61 16.89 -24.94
CA MET A 39 -15.50 15.86 -23.90
C MET A 39 -14.38 14.85 -24.21
N MET A 40 -14.29 14.38 -25.45
CA MET A 40 -13.22 13.44 -25.85
C MET A 40 -11.85 14.10 -25.87
N GLN A 41 -11.76 15.38 -26.22
CA GLN A 41 -10.51 16.14 -26.09
C GLN A 41 -10.05 16.20 -24.62
N GLN A 42 -10.98 16.43 -23.68
CA GLN A 42 -10.66 16.41 -22.25
C GLN A 42 -10.20 15.01 -21.80
N TYR A 43 -10.90 13.95 -22.20
CA TYR A 43 -10.52 12.57 -21.91
C TYR A 43 -9.11 12.24 -22.43
N LEU A 44 -8.81 12.55 -23.69
CA LEU A 44 -7.53 12.24 -24.30
C LEU A 44 -6.36 13.00 -23.64
N ARG A 45 -6.57 14.24 -23.17
CA ARG A 45 -5.58 14.99 -22.38
C ARG A 45 -5.30 14.28 -21.04
N LEU A 46 -6.36 13.90 -20.32
CA LEU A 46 -6.22 13.19 -19.05
C LEU A 46 -5.65 11.79 -19.23
N LYS A 47 -5.97 11.12 -20.35
CA LYS A 47 -5.35 9.84 -20.69
C LYS A 47 -3.85 9.99 -21.01
N ALA A 48 -3.45 11.06 -21.67
CA ALA A 48 -2.03 11.35 -21.90
C ALA A 48 -1.28 11.63 -20.57
N GLU A 49 -1.95 12.26 -19.60
CA GLU A 49 -1.43 12.45 -18.23
C GLU A 49 -1.35 11.14 -17.46
N ALA A 50 -2.38 10.28 -17.55
CA ALA A 50 -2.43 8.97 -16.90
C ALA A 50 -1.45 7.97 -17.54
N GLY A 51 -1.04 8.17 -18.80
CA GLY A 51 -0.14 7.28 -19.54
C GLY A 51 -0.71 5.87 -19.69
N PRO A 52 0.03 4.82 -19.29
CA PRO A 52 -0.38 3.42 -19.47
C PRO A 52 -1.46 2.95 -18.46
N LEU A 53 -1.80 3.77 -17.45
CA LEU A 53 -2.77 3.42 -16.44
C LEU A 53 -4.19 3.37 -17.03
N LEU A 54 -5.04 2.51 -16.47
CA LEU A 54 -6.47 2.55 -16.76
C LEU A 54 -7.06 3.86 -16.22
N LEU A 55 -7.77 4.62 -17.05
CA LEU A 55 -8.40 5.87 -16.64
C LEU A 55 -9.89 5.65 -16.35
N PHE A 56 -10.26 5.73 -15.08
CA PHE A 56 -11.66 5.76 -14.65
C PHE A 56 -12.17 7.19 -14.75
N TYR A 57 -12.87 7.50 -15.84
CA TYR A 57 -13.33 8.84 -16.17
C TYR A 57 -14.78 9.05 -15.72
N ARG A 58 -15.02 9.90 -14.71
CA ARG A 58 -16.35 10.13 -14.11
C ARG A 58 -17.31 10.75 -15.10
N MET A 59 -18.46 10.08 -15.31
CA MET A 59 -19.57 10.53 -16.15
C MET A 59 -20.90 10.28 -15.42
N GLY A 60 -21.37 11.29 -14.68
CA GLY A 60 -22.56 11.14 -13.85
C GLY A 60 -22.41 10.01 -12.82
N ASP A 61 -23.25 8.98 -12.88
CA ASP A 61 -23.22 7.84 -11.96
C ASP A 61 -22.33 6.68 -12.41
N PHE A 62 -21.52 6.91 -13.46
CA PHE A 62 -20.60 5.90 -13.99
C PHE A 62 -19.16 6.42 -14.04
N TYR A 63 -18.20 5.48 -13.95
CA TYR A 63 -16.87 5.68 -14.49
C TYR A 63 -16.80 4.99 -15.85
N GLU A 64 -16.55 5.77 -16.88
CA GLU A 64 -16.43 5.31 -18.25
C GLU A 64 -14.97 5.23 -18.67
N MET A 65 -14.67 4.22 -19.45
CA MET A 65 -13.37 3.98 -20.06
C MET A 65 -13.57 3.94 -21.58
N PHE A 66 -12.62 4.46 -22.33
CA PHE A 66 -12.73 4.55 -23.78
C PHE A 66 -11.50 3.95 -24.47
N TYR A 67 -11.63 3.62 -25.74
CA TYR A 67 -10.56 3.08 -26.60
C TYR A 67 -9.89 1.84 -25.97
N GLU A 68 -8.58 1.80 -25.96
CA GLU A 68 -7.79 0.68 -25.42
C GLU A 68 -8.10 0.38 -23.95
N ASP A 69 -8.39 1.41 -23.15
CA ASP A 69 -8.77 1.24 -21.75
C ASP A 69 -10.10 0.48 -21.61
N ALA A 70 -11.07 0.76 -22.50
CA ALA A 70 -12.34 0.04 -22.52
C ALA A 70 -12.15 -1.43 -22.88
N GLU A 71 -11.35 -1.72 -23.90
CA GLU A 71 -11.05 -3.10 -24.32
C GLU A 71 -10.28 -3.86 -23.23
N ARG A 72 -9.28 -3.21 -22.62
CA ARG A 72 -8.49 -3.77 -21.52
C ARG A 72 -9.37 -4.06 -20.30
N ALA A 73 -10.18 -3.10 -19.86
CA ALA A 73 -11.07 -3.25 -18.73
C ALA A 73 -12.16 -4.31 -18.99
N ALA A 74 -12.75 -4.33 -20.18
CA ALA A 74 -13.74 -5.34 -20.56
C ALA A 74 -13.17 -6.74 -20.45
N ARG A 75 -11.94 -6.96 -20.91
CA ARG A 75 -11.24 -8.25 -20.82
C ARG A 75 -10.90 -8.65 -19.38
N LEU A 76 -10.36 -7.71 -18.57
CA LEU A 76 -9.90 -7.97 -17.20
C LEU A 76 -11.05 -8.14 -16.21
N LEU A 77 -12.13 -7.39 -16.39
CA LEU A 77 -13.25 -7.33 -15.47
C LEU A 77 -14.50 -8.09 -15.95
N ASN A 78 -14.44 -8.65 -17.17
CA ASN A 78 -15.59 -9.26 -17.85
C ASN A 78 -16.77 -8.27 -17.99
N LEU A 79 -16.48 -7.04 -18.47
CA LEU A 79 -17.50 -6.03 -18.74
C LEU A 79 -17.98 -6.11 -20.18
N THR A 80 -19.21 -5.70 -20.39
CA THR A 80 -19.76 -5.55 -21.74
C THR A 80 -19.08 -4.37 -22.45
N LEU A 81 -18.41 -4.65 -23.58
CA LEU A 81 -17.88 -3.62 -24.44
C LEU A 81 -19.01 -3.05 -25.31
N THR A 82 -19.22 -1.74 -25.21
CA THR A 82 -20.22 -0.99 -25.96
C THR A 82 -19.57 0.03 -26.89
N LYS A 83 -20.35 0.83 -27.59
CA LYS A 83 -19.87 1.89 -28.46
C LYS A 83 -20.55 3.21 -28.11
N ARG A 84 -19.81 4.31 -28.05
CA ARG A 84 -20.35 5.64 -27.77
C ARG A 84 -19.99 6.62 -28.87
N GLY A 85 -20.95 6.88 -29.74
CA GLY A 85 -20.78 7.81 -30.83
C GLY A 85 -19.64 7.45 -31.78
N ASN A 86 -19.25 8.39 -32.62
CA ASN A 86 -18.14 8.24 -33.57
C ASN A 86 -17.12 9.36 -33.33
N SER A 87 -15.85 9.05 -33.48
CA SER A 87 -14.77 10.01 -33.54
C SER A 87 -13.90 9.71 -34.76
N ASN A 88 -13.69 10.73 -35.57
CA ASN A 88 -13.01 10.58 -36.87
C ASN A 88 -13.61 9.47 -37.77
N GLY A 89 -14.96 9.33 -37.74
CA GLY A 89 -15.68 8.34 -38.57
C GLY A 89 -15.69 6.91 -38.01
N THR A 90 -14.97 6.63 -36.89
CA THR A 90 -14.93 5.31 -36.24
C THR A 90 -15.71 5.30 -34.94
N PRO A 91 -16.49 4.22 -34.64
CA PRO A 91 -17.15 4.07 -33.34
C PRO A 91 -16.13 4.00 -32.20
N ILE A 92 -16.41 4.71 -31.10
CA ILE A 92 -15.55 4.73 -29.91
C ILE A 92 -15.90 3.53 -29.03
N PRO A 93 -15.00 2.56 -28.83
CA PRO A 93 -15.20 1.50 -27.84
C PRO A 93 -15.35 2.10 -26.44
N MET A 94 -16.31 1.62 -25.66
CA MET A 94 -16.61 2.10 -24.32
C MET A 94 -16.96 0.93 -23.39
N ALA A 95 -16.48 0.99 -22.18
CA ALA A 95 -16.92 0.18 -21.05
C ALA A 95 -17.16 1.08 -19.85
N GLY A 96 -18.11 0.73 -18.99
CA GLY A 96 -18.44 1.54 -17.83
C GLY A 96 -18.76 0.71 -16.61
N ILE A 97 -18.48 1.27 -15.45
CA ILE A 97 -18.81 0.69 -14.15
C ILE A 97 -19.60 1.71 -13.32
N PRO A 98 -20.62 1.29 -12.55
CA PRO A 98 -21.35 2.19 -11.66
C PRO A 98 -20.43 2.71 -10.55
N VAL A 99 -20.60 3.98 -10.17
CA VAL A 99 -19.77 4.61 -9.13
C VAL A 99 -19.86 3.86 -7.80
N HIS A 100 -21.05 3.44 -7.39
CA HIS A 100 -21.24 2.71 -6.15
C HIS A 100 -20.57 1.32 -6.13
N ALA A 101 -20.26 0.76 -7.29
CA ALA A 101 -19.56 -0.53 -7.44
C ALA A 101 -18.05 -0.38 -7.70
N MET A 102 -17.54 0.85 -7.81
CA MET A 102 -16.13 1.14 -8.17
C MET A 102 -15.15 0.35 -7.31
N GLU A 103 -15.35 0.31 -5.99
CA GLU A 103 -14.43 -0.37 -5.06
C GLU A 103 -14.25 -1.86 -5.41
N GLN A 104 -15.33 -2.55 -5.79
CA GLN A 104 -15.27 -3.99 -6.15
C GLN A 104 -14.46 -4.23 -7.42
N TYR A 105 -14.65 -3.38 -8.43
CA TYR A 105 -13.89 -3.47 -9.68
C TYR A 105 -12.44 -3.09 -9.49
N LEU A 106 -12.18 -2.07 -8.66
CA LEU A 106 -10.84 -1.62 -8.31
C LEU A 106 -10.07 -2.73 -7.56
N ALA A 107 -10.72 -3.42 -6.61
CA ALA A 107 -10.14 -4.56 -5.91
C ALA A 107 -9.66 -5.65 -6.89
N ARG A 108 -10.48 -5.97 -7.89
CA ARG A 108 -10.14 -6.97 -8.91
C ARG A 108 -8.96 -6.55 -9.78
N LEU A 109 -8.94 -5.29 -10.23
CA LEU A 109 -7.83 -4.75 -11.02
C LEU A 109 -6.52 -4.75 -10.25
N VAL A 110 -6.55 -4.27 -9.01
CA VAL A 110 -5.36 -4.25 -8.15
C VAL A 110 -4.86 -5.66 -7.83
N ALA A 111 -5.75 -6.63 -7.62
CA ALA A 111 -5.37 -8.03 -7.43
C ALA A 111 -4.68 -8.62 -8.68
N LEU A 112 -5.03 -8.12 -9.87
CA LEU A 112 -4.36 -8.45 -11.13
C LEU A 112 -3.04 -7.70 -11.34
N GLY A 113 -2.67 -6.81 -10.41
CA GLY A 113 -1.46 -5.98 -10.50
C GLY A 113 -1.64 -4.71 -11.34
N GLU A 114 -2.87 -4.37 -11.69
CA GLU A 114 -3.19 -3.17 -12.48
C GLU A 114 -3.21 -1.92 -11.61
N SER A 115 -2.87 -0.79 -12.25
CA SER A 115 -2.97 0.53 -11.63
C SER A 115 -4.02 1.38 -12.34
N VAL A 116 -4.77 2.18 -11.58
CA VAL A 116 -5.92 2.94 -12.07
C VAL A 116 -5.82 4.40 -11.67
N ALA A 117 -5.95 5.31 -12.64
CA ALA A 117 -6.12 6.74 -12.40
C ALA A 117 -7.60 7.05 -12.25
N ILE A 118 -8.00 7.62 -11.12
CA ILE A 118 -9.38 8.02 -10.83
C ILE A 118 -9.54 9.49 -11.18
N CYS A 119 -10.46 9.78 -12.08
CA CYS A 119 -10.75 11.11 -12.57
C CYS A 119 -12.16 11.54 -12.15
N GLU A 120 -12.25 12.62 -11.36
CA GLU A 120 -13.48 13.17 -10.83
C GLU A 120 -13.89 14.47 -11.49
N GLN A 121 -15.17 14.77 -11.44
CA GLN A 121 -15.73 16.05 -11.83
C GLN A 121 -15.42 17.10 -10.76
N ILE A 122 -14.95 18.28 -11.20
CA ILE A 122 -14.59 19.40 -10.33
C ILE A 122 -15.59 20.53 -10.55
N GLY A 123 -16.16 21.05 -9.46
CA GLY A 123 -17.18 22.11 -9.49
C GLY A 123 -18.61 21.61 -9.60
N ASP A 124 -19.54 22.55 -9.70
CA ASP A 124 -20.97 22.24 -9.82
C ASP A 124 -21.35 21.97 -11.29
N PRO A 125 -21.83 20.78 -11.62
CA PRO A 125 -22.30 20.45 -12.96
C PRO A 125 -23.42 21.37 -13.47
N ALA A 126 -24.26 21.91 -12.57
CA ALA A 126 -25.38 22.78 -12.93
C ALA A 126 -24.93 24.20 -13.33
N ALA A 127 -23.74 24.63 -12.89
CA ALA A 127 -23.18 25.94 -13.18
C ALA A 127 -22.27 25.98 -14.45
N ALA A 128 -21.97 24.82 -15.02
CA ALA A 128 -21.01 24.70 -16.13
C ALA A 128 -21.64 25.11 -17.47
N LYS A 129 -21.05 26.09 -18.17
CA LYS A 129 -21.42 26.49 -19.56
C LYS A 129 -20.75 25.61 -20.65
N GLY A 130 -20.36 24.38 -20.33
CA GLY A 130 -19.64 23.45 -21.22
C GLY A 130 -19.40 22.10 -20.54
N PRO A 131 -18.49 21.25 -21.08
CA PRO A 131 -18.12 20.03 -20.38
C PRO A 131 -17.56 20.36 -18.99
N VAL A 132 -18.13 19.75 -17.94
CA VAL A 132 -17.63 19.89 -16.56
C VAL A 132 -16.14 19.55 -16.53
N GLU A 133 -15.35 20.39 -15.86
CA GLU A 133 -13.92 20.13 -15.68
C GLU A 133 -13.73 18.82 -14.91
N ARG A 134 -12.70 18.06 -15.30
CA ARG A 134 -12.30 16.83 -14.64
C ARG A 134 -10.81 16.81 -14.41
N ARG A 135 -10.39 16.18 -13.30
CA ARG A 135 -8.98 16.01 -12.96
C ARG A 135 -8.75 14.62 -12.39
N ILE A 136 -7.53 14.14 -12.58
CA ILE A 136 -7.06 12.95 -11.85
C ILE A 136 -6.88 13.36 -10.38
N VAL A 137 -7.71 12.78 -9.53
CA VAL A 137 -7.68 13.09 -8.08
C VAL A 137 -6.88 12.07 -7.29
N ARG A 138 -6.67 10.87 -7.84
CA ARG A 138 -5.93 9.80 -7.20
C ARG A 138 -5.49 8.76 -8.21
N ILE A 139 -4.31 8.18 -7.98
CA ILE A 139 -3.85 6.97 -8.67
C ILE A 139 -3.83 5.84 -7.65
N VAL A 140 -4.53 4.76 -7.94
CA VAL A 140 -4.58 3.57 -7.10
C VAL A 140 -3.70 2.49 -7.71
N THR A 141 -2.72 2.05 -6.94
CA THR A 141 -1.76 1.00 -7.34
C THR A 141 -1.77 -0.14 -6.32
N PRO A 142 -1.17 -1.29 -6.60
CA PRO A 142 -1.10 -2.39 -5.65
C PRO A 142 -0.53 -2.03 -4.27
N GLY A 143 0.40 -1.07 -4.20
CA GLY A 143 1.06 -0.62 -2.96
C GLY A 143 0.43 0.61 -2.31
N THR A 144 -0.50 1.32 -2.98
CA THR A 144 -1.03 2.61 -2.49
C THR A 144 -2.48 2.55 -2.03
N LEU A 145 -2.96 1.36 -1.65
CA LEU A 145 -4.31 1.16 -1.14
C LEU A 145 -4.49 1.74 0.25
N THR A 146 -5.60 2.45 0.46
CA THR A 146 -6.02 3.00 1.76
C THR A 146 -7.46 2.68 2.10
N ASP A 147 -8.26 2.24 1.13
CA ASP A 147 -9.67 1.89 1.31
C ASP A 147 -9.79 0.57 2.07
N GLU A 148 -10.61 0.55 3.12
CA GLU A 148 -10.80 -0.61 4.00
C GLU A 148 -11.29 -1.85 3.22
N ALA A 149 -12.21 -1.65 2.28
CA ALA A 149 -12.76 -2.73 1.47
C ALA A 149 -11.72 -3.41 0.54
N LEU A 150 -10.59 -2.74 0.29
CA LEU A 150 -9.52 -3.22 -0.60
C LEU A 150 -8.35 -3.83 0.16
N LEU A 151 -8.30 -3.66 1.48
CA LEU A 151 -7.20 -4.10 2.32
C LEU A 151 -7.55 -5.36 3.11
N PRO A 152 -6.65 -6.35 3.16
CA PRO A 152 -6.83 -7.47 4.08
C PRO A 152 -6.80 -6.95 5.52
N ALA A 153 -7.78 -7.36 6.35
CA ALA A 153 -7.89 -6.85 7.72
C ALA A 153 -6.66 -7.17 8.57
N LYS A 154 -6.11 -8.39 8.43
CA LYS A 154 -5.06 -8.96 9.25
C LYS A 154 -3.66 -8.92 8.62
N ALA A 155 -3.48 -8.22 7.52
CA ALA A 155 -2.20 -8.07 6.86
C ALA A 155 -1.92 -6.62 6.46
N ASP A 156 -0.65 -6.26 6.50
CA ASP A 156 -0.17 -5.00 5.96
C ASP A 156 0.00 -5.10 4.45
N ARG A 157 -0.09 -3.96 3.77
CA ARG A 157 0.18 -3.85 2.35
C ARG A 157 1.18 -2.73 2.13
N ALA A 158 2.43 -3.13 1.99
CA ALA A 158 3.53 -2.18 1.89
C ALA A 158 3.81 -1.81 0.44
N LEU A 159 4.13 -0.53 0.24
CA LEU A 159 4.79 0.03 -0.92
C LEU A 159 6.28 0.12 -0.59
N ALA A 160 7.17 -0.38 -1.44
CA ALA A 160 8.61 -0.30 -1.22
C ALA A 160 9.33 0.42 -2.35
N ALA A 161 10.51 0.98 -2.05
CA ALA A 161 11.44 1.49 -3.04
C ALA A 161 12.85 0.96 -2.77
N VAL A 162 13.61 0.73 -3.82
CA VAL A 162 14.99 0.26 -3.74
C VAL A 162 15.92 1.20 -4.50
N CYS A 163 17.06 1.50 -3.87
CA CYS A 163 18.14 2.27 -4.46
C CYS A 163 19.46 1.54 -4.19
N VAL A 164 20.28 1.35 -5.23
CA VAL A 164 21.62 0.79 -5.06
C VAL A 164 22.64 1.89 -5.32
N THR A 165 23.48 2.17 -4.34
CA THR A 165 24.51 3.22 -4.41
C THR A 165 25.91 2.63 -4.18
N GLY A 166 26.95 3.36 -4.62
CA GLY A 166 28.35 2.97 -4.44
C GLY A 166 28.87 2.07 -5.56
N LYS A 167 29.99 2.48 -6.20
CA LYS A 167 30.62 1.70 -7.28
C LYS A 167 31.63 0.66 -6.76
N ARG A 168 32.34 0.95 -5.65
CA ARG A 168 33.36 0.04 -5.07
C ARG A 168 32.76 -0.86 -3.99
N GLU A 169 31.93 -0.28 -3.14
CA GLU A 169 31.22 -0.97 -2.05
C GLU A 169 29.72 -0.70 -2.22
N PRO A 170 29.05 -1.46 -3.09
CA PRO A 170 27.65 -1.22 -3.35
C PRO A 170 26.80 -1.55 -2.12
N ARG A 171 25.90 -0.61 -1.78
CA ARG A 171 24.88 -0.76 -0.72
C ARG A 171 23.51 -0.68 -1.35
N ALA A 172 22.66 -1.57 -0.96
CA ALA A 172 21.24 -1.54 -1.32
C ALA A 172 20.44 -0.90 -0.20
N GLY A 173 19.87 0.26 -0.46
CA GLY A 173 18.91 0.93 0.41
C GLY A 173 17.51 0.50 0.06
N LEU A 174 16.74 0.15 1.06
CA LEU A 174 15.36 -0.26 0.94
C LEU A 174 14.51 0.59 1.88
N ALA A 175 13.44 1.18 1.34
CA ALA A 175 12.45 1.91 2.09
C ALA A 175 11.07 1.28 1.86
N TRP A 176 10.23 1.19 2.89
CA TRP A 176 8.86 0.72 2.73
C TRP A 176 7.88 1.48 3.60
N LEU A 177 6.71 1.73 3.04
CA LEU A 177 5.65 2.53 3.62
C LEU A 177 4.33 1.76 3.56
N ASN A 178 3.67 1.63 4.70
CA ASN A 178 2.27 1.23 4.76
C ASN A 178 1.40 2.50 4.78
N LEU A 179 0.83 2.87 3.65
CA LEU A 179 -0.02 4.06 3.53
C LEU A 179 -1.27 4.03 4.40
N ALA A 180 -1.78 2.84 4.72
CA ALA A 180 -2.98 2.70 5.52
C ALA A 180 -2.75 2.91 7.04
N SER A 181 -1.49 2.88 7.50
CA SER A 181 -1.14 3.13 8.90
C SER A 181 -0.15 4.28 9.10
N GLY A 182 0.55 4.70 8.03
CA GLY A 182 1.64 5.68 8.10
C GLY A 182 2.98 5.10 8.58
N ALA A 183 3.08 3.79 8.79
CA ALA A 183 4.33 3.16 9.20
C ALA A 183 5.36 3.19 8.07
N PHE A 184 6.46 3.89 8.30
CA PHE A 184 7.52 4.12 7.33
C PHE A 184 8.86 3.65 7.89
N HIS A 185 9.50 2.73 7.17
CA HIS A 185 10.74 2.07 7.60
C HIS A 185 11.79 2.14 6.52
N VAL A 186 13.05 2.05 6.93
CA VAL A 186 14.21 1.96 6.02
C VAL A 186 15.24 0.98 6.54
N THR A 187 16.00 0.40 5.62
CA THR A 187 17.17 -0.41 5.94
C THR A 187 18.24 -0.29 4.84
N GLU A 188 19.48 -0.57 5.19
CA GLU A 188 20.55 -0.80 4.22
C GLU A 188 21.17 -2.19 4.41
N CYS A 189 21.41 -2.87 3.29
CA CYS A 189 22.02 -4.19 3.28
C CYS A 189 23.04 -4.32 2.13
N ALA A 190 23.78 -5.41 2.12
CA ALA A 190 24.55 -5.79 0.95
C ALA A 190 23.58 -6.18 -0.20
N PRO A 191 23.88 -5.89 -1.46
CA PRO A 191 23.01 -6.24 -2.59
C PRO A 191 22.61 -7.71 -2.65
N ALA A 192 23.48 -8.61 -2.21
CA ALA A 192 23.17 -10.04 -2.12
C ALA A 192 22.09 -10.40 -1.09
N GLN A 193 21.79 -9.52 -0.14
CA GLN A 193 20.75 -9.71 0.87
C GLN A 193 19.41 -9.08 0.48
N LEU A 194 19.39 -8.28 -0.60
CA LEU A 194 18.20 -7.54 -1.01
C LEU A 194 16.98 -8.43 -1.28
N GLU A 195 17.18 -9.58 -1.92
CA GLU A 195 16.09 -10.53 -2.18
C GLU A 195 15.51 -11.07 -0.88
N SER A 196 16.35 -11.41 0.10
CA SER A 196 15.91 -11.88 1.42
C SER A 196 15.10 -10.81 2.17
N GLU A 197 15.55 -9.54 2.11
CA GLU A 197 14.85 -8.42 2.72
C GLU A 197 13.49 -8.16 2.04
N LEU A 198 13.42 -8.23 0.72
CA LEU A 198 12.17 -8.10 -0.01
C LEU A 198 11.18 -9.23 0.29
N HIS A 199 11.68 -10.45 0.45
CA HIS A 199 10.84 -11.57 0.91
C HIS A 199 10.36 -11.38 2.35
N ARG A 200 11.17 -10.77 3.22
CA ARG A 200 10.80 -10.45 4.60
C ARG A 200 9.69 -9.41 4.67
N ILE A 201 9.82 -8.32 3.90
CA ILE A 201 8.87 -7.20 3.87
C ILE A 201 7.63 -7.57 3.05
N ALA A 202 7.78 -8.40 2.02
CA ALA A 202 6.74 -8.83 1.10
C ALA A 202 5.89 -7.65 0.56
N PRO A 203 6.52 -6.61 -0.04
CA PRO A 203 5.78 -5.46 -0.51
C PRO A 203 4.87 -5.83 -1.68
N ALA A 204 3.70 -5.20 -1.75
CA ALA A 204 2.76 -5.38 -2.84
C ALA A 204 3.24 -4.70 -4.14
N GLU A 205 4.07 -3.67 -3.99
CA GLU A 205 4.63 -2.90 -5.10
C GLU A 205 6.05 -2.46 -4.76
N LEU A 206 6.96 -2.58 -5.74
CA LEU A 206 8.35 -2.17 -5.66
C LEU A 206 8.63 -1.07 -6.68
N ILE A 207 9.11 0.08 -6.20
CA ILE A 207 9.53 1.21 -7.01
C ILE A 207 11.03 1.14 -7.23
N GLN A 208 11.46 1.34 -8.46
CA GLN A 208 12.87 1.38 -8.85
C GLN A 208 13.11 2.47 -9.91
N ALA A 209 14.34 2.93 -10.03
CA ALA A 209 14.74 3.84 -11.09
C ALA A 209 14.59 3.18 -12.48
N GLU A 210 14.31 3.97 -13.51
CA GLU A 210 14.18 3.48 -14.90
C GLU A 210 15.45 2.80 -15.38
N SER A 211 16.63 3.33 -15.01
CA SER A 211 17.93 2.77 -15.34
C SER A 211 18.34 1.57 -14.49
N ALA A 212 17.63 1.27 -13.39
CA ALA A 212 18.01 0.20 -12.47
C ALA A 212 17.65 -1.17 -13.05
N GLU A 213 18.65 -2.05 -13.13
CA GLU A 213 18.47 -3.45 -13.49
C GLU A 213 18.57 -4.32 -12.24
N LEU A 214 17.41 -4.70 -11.69
CA LEU A 214 17.33 -5.59 -10.53
C LEU A 214 17.07 -7.03 -11.00
N HIS A 215 18.12 -7.82 -11.01
CA HIS A 215 18.07 -9.23 -11.42
C HIS A 215 17.69 -10.13 -10.23
N MET A 216 16.44 -10.08 -9.80
CA MET A 216 15.91 -10.93 -8.73
C MET A 216 14.47 -11.28 -8.97
N ALA A 217 14.01 -12.39 -8.40
CA ALA A 217 12.59 -12.74 -8.40
C ALA A 217 11.81 -11.78 -7.46
N PHE A 218 10.66 -11.29 -7.94
CA PHE A 218 9.74 -10.48 -7.15
C PHE A 218 8.32 -10.73 -7.64
N GLU A 219 7.43 -11.12 -6.74
CA GLU A 219 6.06 -11.50 -7.07
C GLU A 219 5.08 -10.32 -7.12
N GLY A 220 5.44 -9.18 -6.50
CA GLY A 220 4.65 -7.96 -6.48
C GLY A 220 4.67 -7.19 -7.81
N ALA A 221 3.94 -6.08 -7.85
CA ALA A 221 4.01 -5.15 -8.97
C ALA A 221 5.34 -4.39 -8.97
N ARG A 222 5.94 -4.18 -10.15
CA ARG A 222 7.13 -3.33 -10.31
C ARG A 222 6.75 -2.04 -11.01
N THR A 223 7.17 -0.93 -10.44
CA THR A 223 6.95 0.40 -11.01
C THR A 223 8.29 1.10 -11.23
N ARG A 224 8.55 1.49 -12.46
CA ARG A 224 9.73 2.27 -12.83
C ARG A 224 9.41 3.75 -12.79
N VAL A 225 10.29 4.52 -12.17
CA VAL A 225 10.18 5.98 -12.10
C VAL A 225 11.50 6.62 -12.57
N PRO A 226 11.47 7.87 -13.07
CA PRO A 226 12.68 8.55 -13.52
C PRO A 226 13.77 8.59 -12.48
N ASP A 227 15.02 8.44 -12.90
CA ASP A 227 16.21 8.30 -12.07
C ASP A 227 16.39 9.45 -11.07
N TRP A 228 15.98 10.67 -11.44
CA TRP A 228 16.10 11.85 -10.59
C TRP A 228 15.29 11.75 -9.26
N HIS A 229 14.34 10.81 -9.17
CA HIS A 229 13.63 10.53 -7.91
C HIS A 229 14.57 10.00 -6.83
N PHE A 230 15.64 9.34 -7.23
CA PHE A 230 16.60 8.69 -6.36
C PHE A 230 17.88 9.52 -6.15
N GLU A 231 17.93 10.77 -6.63
CA GLU A 231 19.05 11.67 -6.37
C GLU A 231 19.13 12.03 -4.89
N ALA A 232 20.34 11.93 -4.32
CA ALA A 232 20.56 12.03 -2.88
C ALA A 232 20.11 13.36 -2.28
N ASP A 233 20.49 14.48 -2.91
CA ASP A 233 20.14 15.81 -2.40
C ASP A 233 18.63 16.06 -2.47
N GLY A 234 18.00 15.68 -3.58
CA GLY A 234 16.56 15.80 -3.77
C GLY A 234 15.76 14.90 -2.83
N ALA A 235 16.22 13.67 -2.60
CA ALA A 235 15.60 12.74 -1.66
C ALA A 235 15.71 13.23 -0.21
N ARG A 236 16.89 13.70 0.21
CA ARG A 236 17.12 14.29 1.53
C ARG A 236 16.23 15.51 1.74
N ALA A 237 16.23 16.46 0.80
CA ALA A 237 15.41 17.67 0.88
C ALA A 237 13.91 17.33 1.00
N GLN A 238 13.44 16.32 0.28
CA GLN A 238 12.06 15.84 0.38
C GLN A 238 11.69 15.33 1.77
N LEU A 239 12.57 14.56 2.40
CA LEU A 239 12.36 14.03 3.76
C LEU A 239 12.39 15.12 4.81
N LEU A 240 13.38 16.04 4.75
CA LEU A 240 13.48 17.20 5.65
C LEU A 240 12.22 18.08 5.59
N ALA A 241 11.77 18.39 4.39
CA ALA A 241 10.56 19.18 4.18
C ALA A 241 9.30 18.47 4.70
N HIS A 242 9.20 17.15 4.50
CA HIS A 242 8.06 16.37 4.95
C HIS A 242 7.96 16.28 6.48
N PHE A 243 9.07 15.95 7.14
CA PHE A 243 9.14 15.83 8.60
C PHE A 243 9.31 17.19 9.31
N LYS A 244 9.46 18.28 8.55
CA LYS A 244 9.65 19.66 9.08
C LYS A 244 10.83 19.73 10.06
N THR A 245 11.96 19.19 9.67
CA THR A 245 13.20 19.12 10.45
C THR A 245 14.39 19.58 9.61
N ASP A 246 15.43 20.05 10.27
CA ASP A 246 16.68 20.48 9.64
C ASP A 246 17.71 19.33 9.50
N SER A 247 17.48 18.21 10.20
CA SER A 247 18.38 17.06 10.21
C SER A 247 17.59 15.74 10.26
N LEU A 248 18.14 14.71 9.65
CA LEU A 248 17.62 13.33 9.74
C LEU A 248 18.23 12.55 10.92
N GLY A 249 19.17 13.14 11.69
CA GLY A 249 19.85 12.46 12.80
C GLY A 249 18.88 11.98 13.89
N GLY A 250 17.79 12.71 14.14
CA GLY A 250 16.76 12.29 15.10
C GLY A 250 16.00 11.01 14.73
N PHE A 251 16.11 10.57 13.47
CA PHE A 251 15.51 9.34 12.96
C PHE A 251 16.53 8.18 12.79
N ASP A 252 17.80 8.41 13.13
CA ASP A 252 18.88 7.42 13.02
C ASP A 252 19.08 6.89 11.59
N VAL A 253 18.96 7.77 10.56
CA VAL A 253 19.07 7.40 9.13
C VAL A 253 20.15 8.17 8.37
N GLU A 254 20.92 9.06 9.01
CA GLU A 254 21.92 9.89 8.32
C GLU A 254 23.10 9.12 7.75
N ASP A 255 23.44 8.01 8.35
CA ASP A 255 24.49 7.10 7.92
C ASP A 255 24.02 6.05 6.89
N MET A 256 22.79 6.19 6.38
CA MET A 256 22.12 5.27 5.45
C MET A 256 21.78 5.96 4.11
N PRO A 257 22.77 6.43 3.32
CA PRO A 257 22.52 7.26 2.14
C PRO A 257 21.69 6.56 1.05
N ALA A 258 21.86 5.26 0.83
CA ALA A 258 21.07 4.52 -0.14
C ALA A 258 19.60 4.37 0.32
N ALA A 259 19.39 4.15 1.62
CA ALA A 259 18.06 4.10 2.20
C ALA A 259 17.35 5.46 2.16
N VAL A 260 18.08 6.57 2.40
CA VAL A 260 17.56 7.93 2.26
C VAL A 260 17.11 8.21 0.82
N CYS A 261 17.89 7.80 -0.19
CA CYS A 261 17.51 7.92 -1.60
C CYS A 261 16.21 7.14 -1.89
N ALA A 262 16.13 5.89 -1.42
CA ALA A 262 14.93 5.07 -1.58
C ALA A 262 13.72 5.69 -0.87
N ALA A 263 13.90 6.19 0.36
CA ALA A 263 12.83 6.81 1.15
C ALA A 263 12.28 8.09 0.51
N GLY A 264 13.15 8.96 0.00
CA GLY A 264 12.74 10.17 -0.70
C GLY A 264 11.96 9.88 -1.97
N ALA A 265 12.42 8.91 -2.78
CA ALA A 265 11.72 8.46 -3.97
C ALA A 265 10.34 7.88 -3.63
N LEU A 266 10.27 7.04 -2.59
CA LEU A 266 9.04 6.42 -2.10
C LEU A 266 8.02 7.46 -1.65
N LEU A 267 8.43 8.41 -0.82
CA LEU A 267 7.58 9.46 -0.30
C LEU A 267 7.02 10.35 -1.42
N ARG A 268 7.86 10.71 -2.39
CA ARG A 268 7.45 11.49 -3.58
C ARG A 268 6.43 10.74 -4.41
N TYR A 269 6.66 9.46 -4.65
CA TYR A 269 5.72 8.61 -5.37
C TYR A 269 4.38 8.50 -4.65
N ALA A 270 4.39 8.21 -3.34
CA ALA A 270 3.19 8.09 -2.54
C ALA A 270 2.38 9.40 -2.48
N ALA A 271 3.05 10.55 -2.28
CA ALA A 271 2.39 11.86 -2.27
C ALA A 271 1.73 12.17 -3.62
N ARG A 272 2.39 11.84 -4.73
CA ARG A 272 1.86 12.04 -6.08
C ARG A 272 0.65 11.14 -6.35
N THR A 273 0.72 9.86 -6.02
CA THR A 273 -0.39 8.91 -6.26
C THR A 273 -1.63 9.25 -5.44
N GLN A 274 -1.44 9.77 -4.23
CA GLN A 274 -2.55 10.24 -3.39
C GLN A 274 -3.01 11.66 -3.73
N SER A 275 -2.25 12.42 -4.54
CA SER A 275 -2.49 13.84 -4.85
C SER A 275 -2.68 14.71 -3.60
N GLN A 276 -2.07 14.31 -2.47
CA GLN A 276 -2.20 14.94 -1.16
C GLN A 276 -0.91 14.81 -0.35
N ALA A 277 -0.75 15.70 0.64
CA ALA A 277 0.27 15.55 1.66
C ALA A 277 -0.03 14.33 2.54
N LEU A 278 1.01 13.57 2.87
CA LEU A 278 0.91 12.35 3.68
C LEU A 278 1.09 12.69 5.18
N ALA A 279 0.21 13.53 5.72
CA ALA A 279 0.35 14.09 7.09
C ALA A 279 0.34 13.02 8.20
N HIS A 280 -0.15 11.83 7.94
CA HIS A 280 -0.14 10.69 8.88
C HIS A 280 1.21 9.96 8.91
N VAL A 281 2.08 10.19 7.94
CA VAL A 281 3.46 9.67 7.94
C VAL A 281 4.32 10.65 8.73
N GLN A 282 4.43 10.45 10.04
CA GLN A 282 5.05 11.41 10.97
C GLN A 282 6.49 11.07 11.32
N THR A 283 6.93 9.86 11.06
CA THR A 283 8.27 9.37 11.41
C THR A 283 8.76 8.36 10.40
N ILE A 284 10.07 8.19 10.37
CA ILE A 284 10.76 7.13 9.64
C ILE A 284 11.60 6.34 10.64
N ALA A 285 11.52 5.02 10.60
CA ALA A 285 12.24 4.15 11.52
C ALA A 285 13.34 3.39 10.78
N ALA A 286 14.57 3.51 11.27
CA ALA A 286 15.69 2.71 10.77
C ALA A 286 15.63 1.30 11.32
N GLU A 287 15.66 0.29 10.43
CA GLU A 287 15.93 -1.09 10.80
C GLU A 287 17.40 -1.41 10.52
N ARG A 288 18.15 -1.73 11.56
CA ARG A 288 19.58 -2.05 11.47
C ARG A 288 19.79 -3.52 11.18
N SER A 289 20.78 -3.80 10.34
CA SER A 289 21.26 -5.17 10.10
C SER A 289 21.62 -5.86 11.41
N GLY A 290 21.05 -7.02 11.68
CA GLY A 290 21.29 -7.79 12.91
C GLY A 290 20.25 -7.63 14.02
N GLN A 291 19.25 -6.76 13.90
CA GLN A 291 18.14 -6.69 14.87
C GLN A 291 17.25 -7.94 14.84
N TYR A 292 17.15 -8.58 13.69
CA TYR A 292 16.29 -9.73 13.47
C TYR A 292 17.10 -11.00 13.15
N VAL A 293 16.51 -12.14 13.44
CA VAL A 293 17.02 -13.43 12.97
C VAL A 293 16.82 -13.49 11.45
N LEU A 294 17.91 -13.68 10.72
CA LEU A 294 17.86 -13.80 9.28
C LEU A 294 17.29 -15.17 8.88
N LEU A 295 16.19 -15.15 8.16
CA LEU A 295 15.58 -16.32 7.54
C LEU A 295 15.68 -16.16 6.02
N ASP A 296 16.34 -17.10 5.36
CA ASP A 296 16.37 -17.11 3.90
C ASP A 296 14.96 -17.39 3.31
N PRO A 297 14.71 -17.05 2.04
CA PRO A 297 13.39 -17.20 1.42
C PRO A 297 12.83 -18.61 1.47
N VAL A 298 13.69 -19.63 1.31
CA VAL A 298 13.29 -21.05 1.32
C VAL A 298 12.87 -21.48 2.72
N THR A 299 13.68 -21.16 3.72
CA THR A 299 13.38 -21.42 5.13
C THR A 299 12.06 -20.74 5.53
N ARG A 300 11.89 -19.45 5.19
CA ARG A 300 10.68 -18.68 5.49
C ARG A 300 9.43 -19.32 4.88
N ARG A 301 9.52 -19.75 3.63
CA ARG A 301 8.45 -20.45 2.93
C ARG A 301 8.12 -21.80 3.58
N ASN A 302 9.15 -22.59 3.91
CA ASN A 302 8.98 -23.94 4.48
C ASN A 302 8.44 -23.93 5.90
N LEU A 303 8.62 -22.84 6.65
CA LEU A 303 8.04 -22.65 7.98
C LEU A 303 6.54 -22.35 7.96
N GLU A 304 5.96 -22.09 6.79
CA GLU A 304 4.53 -21.79 6.62
C GLU A 304 3.99 -20.81 7.68
N LEU A 305 4.74 -19.72 7.92
CA LEU A 305 4.45 -18.78 9.00
C LEU A 305 3.05 -18.14 8.84
N THR A 306 2.72 -17.71 7.63
CA THR A 306 1.49 -16.97 7.33
C THR A 306 0.80 -17.43 6.05
N GLN A 307 1.43 -18.33 5.30
CA GLN A 307 0.91 -18.92 4.08
C GLN A 307 1.46 -20.32 3.93
N THR A 308 0.62 -21.27 3.50
CA THR A 308 1.03 -22.65 3.25
C THR A 308 1.86 -22.74 1.97
N LEU A 309 2.51 -23.88 1.74
CA LEU A 309 3.22 -24.14 0.47
C LEU A 309 2.28 -24.14 -0.75
N SER A 310 0.98 -24.39 -0.56
CA SER A 310 -0.06 -24.31 -1.59
C SER A 310 -0.62 -22.89 -1.77
N GLY A 311 -0.21 -21.91 -0.97
CA GLY A 311 -0.66 -20.52 -1.06
C GLY A 311 -1.90 -20.19 -0.21
N GLU A 312 -2.36 -21.11 0.64
CA GLU A 312 -3.51 -20.90 1.52
C GLU A 312 -3.10 -20.15 2.79
N GLU A 313 -4.03 -19.38 3.38
CA GLU A 313 -3.78 -18.65 4.64
C GLU A 313 -3.93 -19.53 5.89
N SER A 314 -4.51 -20.71 5.76
CA SER A 314 -4.72 -21.67 6.83
C SER A 314 -4.64 -23.11 6.29
N PRO A 315 -4.08 -24.05 7.05
CA PRO A 315 -3.49 -23.92 8.40
C PRO A 315 -2.05 -23.39 8.34
N THR A 316 -1.74 -22.36 9.13
CA THR A 316 -0.40 -21.78 9.25
C THR A 316 -0.09 -21.50 10.73
N LEU A 317 1.19 -21.22 11.06
CA LEU A 317 1.54 -20.82 12.41
C LEU A 317 0.75 -19.58 12.87
N PHE A 318 0.61 -18.59 11.99
CA PHE A 318 -0.19 -17.40 12.27
C PHE A 318 -1.65 -17.73 12.53
N SER A 319 -2.30 -18.56 11.68
CA SER A 319 -3.71 -18.90 11.84
C SER A 319 -4.00 -19.66 13.14
N LEU A 320 -3.01 -20.42 13.65
CA LEU A 320 -3.10 -21.10 14.93
C LEU A 320 -2.98 -20.14 16.13
N LEU A 321 -2.07 -19.16 16.02
CA LEU A 321 -1.74 -18.25 17.13
C LEU A 321 -2.64 -17.00 17.18
N ASP A 322 -3.32 -16.64 16.09
CA ASP A 322 -4.09 -15.40 16.00
C ASP A 322 -5.38 -15.44 16.82
N GLY A 323 -5.21 -15.20 18.12
CA GLY A 323 -6.31 -14.95 19.05
C GLY A 323 -6.56 -13.46 19.30
N CYS A 324 -6.02 -12.56 18.47
CA CYS A 324 -6.17 -11.12 18.64
C CYS A 324 -7.62 -10.66 18.48
N ARG A 325 -8.01 -9.64 19.27
CA ARG A 325 -9.36 -9.05 19.24
C ARG A 325 -9.51 -7.90 18.27
N THR A 326 -8.38 -7.34 17.82
CA THR A 326 -8.37 -6.22 16.86
C THR A 326 -7.56 -6.58 15.62
N PRO A 327 -7.93 -6.05 14.45
CA PRO A 327 -7.10 -6.20 13.23
C PRO A 327 -5.67 -5.69 13.41
N MET A 328 -5.49 -4.60 14.19
CA MET A 328 -4.17 -4.05 14.53
C MET A 328 -3.31 -5.05 15.27
N GLY A 329 -3.88 -5.76 16.26
CA GLY A 329 -3.20 -6.83 17.00
C GLY A 329 -2.78 -7.98 16.09
N SER A 330 -3.65 -8.43 15.19
CA SER A 330 -3.35 -9.49 14.22
C SER A 330 -2.21 -9.06 13.27
N ARG A 331 -2.20 -7.81 12.80
CA ARG A 331 -1.09 -7.28 11.98
C ARG A 331 0.23 -7.24 12.77
N LEU A 332 0.18 -6.83 14.03
CA LEU A 332 1.37 -6.81 14.90
C LEU A 332 1.90 -8.23 15.12
N LEU A 333 1.04 -9.21 15.42
CA LEU A 333 1.43 -10.61 15.57
C LEU A 333 2.07 -11.14 14.30
N ARG A 334 1.47 -10.86 13.13
CA ARG A 334 2.02 -11.25 11.82
C ARG A 334 3.41 -10.65 11.61
N ARG A 335 3.60 -9.37 11.96
CA ARG A 335 4.89 -8.70 11.90
C ARG A 335 5.91 -9.36 12.82
N TRP A 336 5.57 -9.72 14.04
CA TRP A 336 6.48 -10.41 14.96
C TRP A 336 6.93 -11.78 14.44
N LEU A 337 6.05 -12.54 13.80
CA LEU A 337 6.41 -13.83 13.17
C LEU A 337 7.40 -13.66 12.01
N HIS A 338 7.24 -12.61 11.22
CA HIS A 338 8.16 -12.32 10.10
C HIS A 338 9.45 -11.62 10.54
N HIS A 339 9.49 -11.02 11.73
CA HIS A 339 10.59 -10.23 12.27
C HIS A 339 10.96 -10.73 13.68
N PRO A 340 11.41 -11.99 13.82
CA PRO A 340 11.83 -12.52 15.11
C PRO A 340 13.06 -11.77 15.59
N LEU A 341 12.99 -11.20 16.81
CA LEU A 341 14.07 -10.42 17.38
C LEU A 341 15.27 -11.32 17.70
N ARG A 342 16.48 -10.81 17.45
CA ARG A 342 17.73 -11.48 17.80
C ARG A 342 18.10 -11.25 19.26
N GLU A 343 17.78 -10.07 19.79
CA GLU A 343 18.01 -9.74 21.19
C GLU A 343 16.89 -10.31 22.09
N ASN A 344 17.31 -10.89 23.22
CA ASN A 344 16.36 -11.54 24.14
C ASN A 344 15.66 -10.56 25.08
N GLU A 345 16.25 -9.41 25.39
CA GLU A 345 15.70 -8.47 26.37
C GLU A 345 14.27 -8.01 26.03
N PRO A 346 13.97 -7.54 24.80
CA PRO A 346 12.60 -7.18 24.46
C PRO A 346 11.64 -8.37 24.47
N VAL A 347 12.14 -9.58 24.17
CA VAL A 347 11.34 -10.82 24.21
C VAL A 347 10.98 -11.17 25.66
N LEU A 348 11.95 -11.11 26.57
CA LEU A 348 11.75 -11.35 28.01
C LEU A 348 10.78 -10.31 28.62
N ALA A 349 10.90 -9.02 28.23
CA ALA A 349 9.96 -7.99 28.66
C ALA A 349 8.51 -8.30 28.23
N ARG A 350 8.31 -8.76 27.00
CA ARG A 350 6.99 -9.21 26.51
C ARG A 350 6.46 -10.41 27.30
N GLN A 351 7.32 -11.40 27.55
CA GLN A 351 6.96 -12.58 28.35
C GLN A 351 6.59 -12.22 29.78
N HIS A 352 7.33 -11.28 30.39
CA HIS A 352 7.02 -10.76 31.71
C HIS A 352 5.66 -10.06 31.76
N ALA A 353 5.36 -9.20 30.79
CA ALA A 353 4.06 -8.56 30.68
C ALA A 353 2.91 -9.59 30.55
N ILE A 354 3.09 -10.62 29.73
CA ILE A 354 2.11 -11.70 29.58
C ILE A 354 1.95 -12.46 30.92
N ALA A 355 3.05 -12.81 31.58
CA ALA A 355 3.00 -13.49 32.89
C ALA A 355 2.24 -12.65 33.92
N THR A 356 2.49 -11.34 33.98
CA THR A 356 1.76 -10.43 34.88
C THR A 356 0.25 -10.44 34.60
N MET A 357 -0.18 -10.42 33.33
CA MET A 357 -1.60 -10.48 32.98
C MET A 357 -2.25 -11.83 33.34
N LEU A 358 -1.48 -12.90 33.28
CA LEU A 358 -1.96 -14.24 33.64
C LEU A 358 -2.01 -14.46 35.14
N THR A 359 -1.03 -13.95 35.93
CA THR A 359 -0.92 -14.13 37.39
C THR A 359 -1.86 -13.21 38.16
N ALA A 360 -2.23 -12.05 37.62
CA ALA A 360 -3.26 -11.18 38.22
C ALA A 360 -4.61 -11.91 38.46
N ARG A 361 -4.76 -13.12 37.92
CA ARG A 361 -5.88 -14.02 38.17
C ARG A 361 -5.78 -14.81 39.49
N GLN A 362 -4.57 -14.96 40.07
CA GLN A 362 -4.33 -15.87 41.18
C GLN A 362 -4.37 -15.21 42.57
N GLU A 363 -4.22 -13.90 42.67
CA GLU A 363 -4.15 -13.20 43.96
C GLU A 363 -5.51 -12.73 44.50
N GLY A 364 -6.60 -12.96 43.75
CA GLY A 364 -7.98 -12.58 44.12
C GLY A 364 -8.89 -13.74 44.42
N GLU A 365 -8.46 -14.72 45.22
CA GLU A 365 -9.39 -15.75 45.73
C GLU A 365 -10.39 -15.12 46.69
N GLN A 366 -11.49 -14.67 46.23
CA GLN A 366 -12.80 -14.64 46.90
C GLN A 366 -13.79 -13.73 46.20
N THR A 367 -14.11 -13.97 44.94
CA THR A 367 -15.46 -13.68 44.46
C THR A 367 -15.69 -14.23 43.06
N PHE A 368 -16.82 -14.79 42.82
CA PHE A 368 -17.33 -15.35 41.55
C PHE A 368 -17.51 -14.34 40.40
N ALA A 369 -16.81 -13.20 40.39
CA ALA A 369 -17.03 -12.10 39.49
C ALA A 369 -15.76 -11.52 38.83
N ALA A 370 -14.56 -12.05 39.02
CA ALA A 370 -13.37 -11.54 38.36
C ALA A 370 -13.07 -12.38 37.16
N ALA A 371 -13.70 -12.05 36.00
CA ALA A 371 -13.02 -12.25 34.73
C ALA A 371 -11.62 -11.68 34.92
N GLY A 372 -10.55 -12.48 34.75
CA GLY A 372 -9.19 -12.02 34.99
C GLY A 372 -8.87 -10.82 34.09
N LEU A 373 -7.88 -10.02 34.45
CA LEU A 373 -7.46 -8.83 33.72
C LEU A 373 -7.39 -9.07 32.21
N LEU A 374 -6.88 -10.22 31.79
CA LEU A 374 -6.79 -10.61 30.39
C LEU A 374 -8.17 -10.69 29.70
N GLU A 375 -9.17 -11.27 30.35
CA GLU A 375 -10.52 -11.38 29.77
C GLU A 375 -11.20 -10.01 29.69
N THR A 376 -11.08 -9.20 30.73
CA THR A 376 -11.57 -7.81 30.74
C THR A 376 -10.97 -6.98 29.60
N LEU A 377 -9.66 -7.07 29.39
CA LEU A 377 -8.98 -6.40 28.29
C LEU A 377 -9.44 -6.93 26.93
N ARG A 378 -9.57 -8.24 26.79
CA ARG A 378 -10.03 -8.86 25.54
C ARG A 378 -11.45 -8.43 25.18
N ASP A 379 -12.33 -8.35 26.15
CA ASP A 379 -13.72 -7.91 25.94
C ASP A 379 -13.79 -6.42 25.59
N ALA A 380 -13.03 -5.59 26.28
CA ALA A 380 -12.91 -4.18 25.94
C ALA A 380 -12.39 -3.97 24.51
N LEU A 381 -11.36 -4.72 24.11
CA LEU A 381 -10.76 -4.61 22.79
C LEU A 381 -11.67 -5.08 21.64
N ASN A 382 -12.67 -5.95 21.91
CA ASN A 382 -13.64 -6.36 20.86
C ASN A 382 -14.42 -5.20 20.24
N ALA A 383 -14.62 -4.12 20.99
CA ALA A 383 -15.35 -2.93 20.51
C ALA A 383 -14.45 -1.92 19.77
N PHE A 384 -13.13 -2.13 19.75
CA PHE A 384 -12.21 -1.19 19.12
C PHE A 384 -12.14 -1.38 17.59
N PRO A 385 -12.42 -0.33 16.83
CA PRO A 385 -12.23 -0.34 15.38
C PRO A 385 -10.73 -0.31 15.02
N ASP A 386 -10.44 -0.38 13.74
CA ASP A 386 -9.08 -0.20 13.22
C ASP A 386 -8.67 1.28 13.25
N ILE A 387 -8.23 1.76 14.42
CA ILE A 387 -7.89 3.18 14.66
C ILE A 387 -6.75 3.64 13.73
N GLU A 388 -5.73 2.80 13.50
CA GLU A 388 -4.61 3.12 12.62
C GLU A 388 -5.10 3.50 11.22
N ARG A 389 -5.94 2.63 10.63
CA ARG A 389 -6.47 2.85 9.28
C ARG A 389 -7.48 3.99 9.21
N ILE A 390 -8.28 4.19 10.25
CA ILE A 390 -9.19 5.35 10.31
C ILE A 390 -8.39 6.65 10.41
N ALA A 391 -7.36 6.73 11.25
CA ALA A 391 -6.51 7.91 11.38
C ALA A 391 -5.82 8.28 10.05
N ALA A 392 -5.29 7.28 9.31
CA ALA A 392 -4.73 7.50 7.98
C ALA A 392 -5.77 8.07 7.01
N ARG A 393 -7.00 7.52 6.98
CA ARG A 393 -8.09 8.05 6.13
C ARG A 393 -8.56 9.44 6.53
N VAL A 394 -8.52 9.80 7.82
CA VAL A 394 -8.77 11.18 8.28
C VAL A 394 -7.73 12.12 7.67
N ALA A 395 -6.44 11.79 7.76
CA ALA A 395 -5.36 12.59 7.19
C ALA A 395 -5.46 12.71 5.66
N LEU A 396 -5.88 11.63 4.99
CA LEU A 396 -6.11 11.57 3.54
C LEU A 396 -7.49 12.08 3.11
N ARG A 397 -8.29 12.65 4.02
CA ARG A 397 -9.64 13.20 3.76
C ARG A 397 -10.58 12.24 3.03
N SER A 398 -10.41 10.94 3.24
CA SER A 398 -11.21 9.85 2.62
C SER A 398 -12.04 9.07 3.63
N VAL A 399 -12.04 9.50 4.90
CA VAL A 399 -12.78 8.87 5.99
C VAL A 399 -14.30 9.01 5.80
N ARG A 400 -15.04 7.96 6.13
CA ARG A 400 -16.52 7.95 6.08
C ARG A 400 -17.12 8.41 7.42
N PRO A 401 -18.32 9.02 7.43
CA PRO A 401 -18.94 9.51 8.68
C PRO A 401 -19.09 8.44 9.76
N ARG A 402 -19.43 7.19 9.39
CA ARG A 402 -19.52 6.06 10.34
C ARG A 402 -18.19 5.72 10.99
N GLU A 403 -17.08 5.86 10.26
CA GLU A 403 -15.74 5.59 10.77
C GLU A 403 -15.31 6.64 11.80
N LEU A 404 -15.67 7.91 11.56
CA LEU A 404 -15.46 8.98 12.54
C LEU A 404 -16.28 8.75 13.82
N ALA A 405 -17.52 8.26 13.70
CA ALA A 405 -18.34 7.89 14.86
C ALA A 405 -17.68 6.74 15.65
N SER A 406 -17.21 5.69 14.95
CA SER A 406 -16.50 4.58 15.60
C SER A 406 -15.19 5.03 16.26
N LEU A 407 -14.45 5.95 15.63
CA LEU A 407 -13.24 6.53 16.22
C LEU A 407 -13.56 7.32 17.49
N ARG A 408 -14.60 8.16 17.47
CA ARG A 408 -15.07 8.90 18.66
C ARG A 408 -15.38 7.96 19.81
N ASP A 409 -16.13 6.89 19.53
CA ASP A 409 -16.56 5.92 20.56
C ASP A 409 -15.36 5.15 21.13
N ALA A 410 -14.39 4.78 20.29
CA ALA A 410 -13.13 4.17 20.73
C ALA A 410 -12.30 5.12 21.62
N LEU A 411 -12.16 6.39 21.21
CA LEU A 411 -11.42 7.38 22.01
C LEU A 411 -12.10 7.65 23.36
N ALA A 412 -13.44 7.64 23.41
CA ALA A 412 -14.19 7.77 24.65
C ALA A 412 -14.02 6.56 25.58
N ALA A 413 -13.74 5.36 25.04
CA ALA A 413 -13.51 4.14 25.82
C ALA A 413 -12.06 4.02 26.35
N LEU A 414 -11.08 4.75 25.80
CA LEU A 414 -9.67 4.66 26.20
C LEU A 414 -9.42 4.92 27.70
N PRO A 415 -10.04 5.94 28.36
CA PRO A 415 -9.80 6.17 29.79
C PRO A 415 -10.20 4.96 30.66
N ALA A 416 -11.32 4.30 30.35
CA ALA A 416 -11.76 3.11 31.08
C ALA A 416 -10.81 1.92 30.84
N LEU A 417 -10.35 1.74 29.60
CA LEU A 417 -9.35 0.72 29.26
C LEU A 417 -8.04 0.98 30.00
N HIS A 418 -7.56 2.24 30.04
CA HIS A 418 -6.35 2.61 30.78
C HIS A 418 -6.49 2.37 32.27
N ALA A 419 -7.62 2.72 32.85
CA ALA A 419 -7.90 2.48 34.27
C ALA A 419 -7.87 0.99 34.65
N SER A 420 -8.27 0.09 33.75
CA SER A 420 -8.19 -1.36 33.96
C SER A 420 -6.77 -1.93 33.97
N LEU A 421 -5.78 -1.18 33.43
CA LEU A 421 -4.36 -1.54 33.38
C LEU A 421 -3.55 -0.96 34.55
N THR A 422 -4.14 -0.03 35.30
CA THR A 422 -3.46 0.61 36.44
C THR A 422 -3.90 -0.13 37.71
N PRO A 423 -2.97 -0.68 38.47
CA PRO A 423 -3.29 -1.41 39.74
C PRO A 423 -3.90 -0.48 40.79
#